data_8d81238a3d07fa40ec65d7f0ab71af8a
#
_entry.id   8d81238a3d07fa40ec65d7f0ab71af8a
#
_cell.length_a   1.000
_cell.length_b   1.000
_cell.length_c   1.000
_cell.angle_alpha   90.00
_cell.angle_beta   90.00
_cell.angle_gamma   90.00
#
_symmetry.space_group_name_H-M   'P 1'
#
loop_
_entity.id
_entity.type
_entity.pdbx_description
1 polymer ?
#
loop_
_entity_poly.entity_id
_entity_poly.type
_entity_poly.pdbx_seq_one_letter_code
_entity_poly.pdbx_strand_id
1 'polypeptide(L)'
;TPLDNRPTDLPALSRYGDEGVDLMLCDSTNATVPGVSASEGDIPANFKRLVAGAKQRVILASFASNVYRVQAAIDAAVANGRKVAFNGRSMMRNMEIAEKMGFLKVPRGTIIPIDEAAKMAPHKTMLITTGTQGEPMAALSRMARREHRQITVRDGDTIIFSSSLIPGNEESVFAVINNLAQIGANVITNS
;
A
#
# COMPACT_ATOMS: atom_id res chain seq x y z
N THR A 1 6.38 -1.03 -19.33
CA THR A 1 6.46 -2.52 -19.29
C THR A 1 6.03 -2.95 -17.90
N PRO A 2 5.17 -3.98 -17.76
CA PRO A 2 4.80 -4.54 -16.46
C PRO A 2 6.02 -5.06 -15.69
N LEU A 3 5.97 -5.03 -14.35
CA LEU A 3 7.10 -5.44 -13.49
C LEU A 3 7.43 -6.93 -13.61
N ASP A 4 6.46 -7.75 -13.99
CA ASP A 4 6.61 -9.19 -14.20
C ASP A 4 7.04 -9.55 -15.63
N ASN A 5 7.31 -8.55 -16.49
CA ASN A 5 7.64 -8.70 -17.90
C ASN A 5 6.61 -9.47 -18.74
N ARG A 6 5.37 -9.50 -18.30
CA ARG A 6 4.24 -10.08 -19.07
C ARG A 6 3.51 -8.97 -19.83
N PRO A 7 3.86 -8.73 -21.11
CA PRO A 7 3.17 -7.72 -21.91
C PRO A 7 1.73 -8.13 -22.16
N THR A 8 0.87 -7.14 -22.38
CA THR A 8 -0.49 -7.39 -22.84
C THR A 8 -0.46 -8.09 -24.20
N ASP A 9 -1.25 -9.15 -24.39
CA ASP A 9 -1.39 -9.84 -25.66
C ASP A 9 -2.24 -9.01 -26.64
N LEU A 10 -1.59 -8.01 -27.23
CA LEU A 10 -2.24 -7.13 -28.22
C LEU A 10 -2.73 -7.91 -29.45
N PRO A 11 -2.02 -8.93 -29.97
CA PRO A 11 -2.53 -9.77 -31.05
C PRO A 11 -3.85 -10.48 -30.71
N ALA A 12 -3.99 -10.99 -29.47
CA ALA A 12 -5.25 -11.59 -29.02
C ALA A 12 -6.38 -10.56 -28.96
N LEU A 13 -6.12 -9.35 -28.43
CA LEU A 13 -7.10 -8.27 -28.41
C LEU A 13 -7.55 -7.86 -29.82
N SER A 14 -6.62 -7.78 -30.77
CA SER A 14 -6.96 -7.47 -32.17
C SER A 14 -7.86 -8.53 -32.77
N ARG A 15 -7.56 -9.83 -32.57
CA ARG A 15 -8.43 -10.93 -33.05
C ARG A 15 -9.84 -10.85 -32.47
N TYR A 16 -9.98 -10.59 -31.16
CA TYR A 16 -11.31 -10.40 -30.55
C TYR A 16 -12.04 -9.19 -31.12
N GLY A 17 -11.34 -8.12 -31.48
CA GLY A 17 -11.92 -6.97 -32.17
C GLY A 17 -12.43 -7.32 -33.55
N ASP A 18 -11.72 -8.15 -34.33
CA ASP A 18 -12.10 -8.60 -35.65
C ASP A 18 -13.27 -9.61 -35.61
N GLU A 19 -13.29 -10.52 -34.62
CA GLU A 19 -14.36 -11.50 -34.39
C GLU A 19 -15.64 -10.85 -33.85
N GLY A 20 -15.56 -9.72 -33.21
CA GLY A 20 -16.62 -9.02 -32.52
C GLY A 20 -16.79 -9.46 -31.07
N VAL A 21 -17.22 -8.53 -30.21
CA VAL A 21 -17.43 -8.75 -28.79
C VAL A 21 -18.83 -8.27 -28.41
N ASP A 22 -19.65 -9.16 -27.86
CA ASP A 22 -21.02 -8.81 -27.44
C ASP A 22 -21.05 -7.89 -26.22
N LEU A 23 -20.09 -8.03 -25.29
CA LEU A 23 -19.98 -7.21 -24.10
C LEU A 23 -18.52 -7.06 -23.68
N MET A 24 -18.06 -5.82 -23.53
CA MET A 24 -16.75 -5.50 -22.99
C MET A 24 -16.89 -4.84 -21.62
N LEU A 25 -16.29 -5.44 -20.60
CA LEU A 25 -16.14 -4.85 -19.26
C LEU A 25 -14.72 -4.30 -19.12
N CYS A 26 -14.60 -2.98 -19.05
CA CYS A 26 -13.32 -2.29 -19.02
C CYS A 26 -13.25 -1.32 -17.85
N ASP A 27 -12.13 -1.33 -17.11
CA ASP A 27 -11.83 -0.26 -16.16
C ASP A 27 -11.58 1.05 -16.92
N SER A 28 -12.29 2.09 -16.52
CA SER A 28 -12.21 3.42 -17.12
C SER A 28 -12.06 4.53 -16.09
N THR A 29 -11.63 4.23 -14.87
CA THR A 29 -11.58 5.15 -13.73
C THR A 29 -10.84 6.46 -14.07
N ASN A 30 -9.74 6.38 -14.80
CA ASN A 30 -8.92 7.54 -15.18
C ASN A 30 -8.99 7.84 -16.69
N ALA A 31 -10.00 7.37 -17.42
CA ALA A 31 -10.06 7.52 -18.88
C ALA A 31 -10.10 8.98 -19.36
N THR A 32 -10.60 9.90 -18.55
CA THR A 32 -10.67 11.33 -18.85
C THR A 32 -9.51 12.16 -18.29
N VAL A 33 -8.60 11.53 -17.55
CA VAL A 33 -7.45 12.22 -16.96
C VAL A 33 -6.33 12.31 -18.00
N PRO A 34 -5.93 13.51 -18.44
CA PRO A 34 -4.87 13.66 -19.43
C PRO A 34 -3.50 13.28 -18.85
N GLY A 35 -2.64 12.76 -19.70
CA GLY A 35 -1.26 12.41 -19.34
C GLY A 35 -0.96 10.92 -19.40
N VAL A 36 0.16 10.53 -18.83
CA VAL A 36 0.65 9.15 -18.77
C VAL A 36 0.86 8.76 -17.30
N SER A 37 0.35 7.61 -16.91
CA SER A 37 0.58 7.08 -15.56
C SER A 37 2.07 6.82 -15.31
N ALA A 38 2.56 7.18 -14.12
CA ALA A 38 3.91 6.85 -13.68
C ALA A 38 4.12 5.33 -13.64
N SER A 39 5.36 4.91 -13.82
CA SER A 39 5.70 3.49 -13.78
C SER A 39 5.70 2.97 -12.33
N GLU A 40 5.14 1.78 -12.11
CA GLU A 40 5.32 1.05 -10.85
C GLU A 40 6.82 0.78 -10.57
N GLY A 41 7.68 0.79 -11.60
CA GLY A 41 9.14 0.66 -11.46
C GLY A 41 9.83 1.75 -10.64
N ASP A 42 9.20 2.91 -10.49
CA ASP A 42 9.75 4.03 -9.73
C ASP A 42 9.46 3.91 -8.21
N ILE A 43 8.47 3.10 -7.84
CA ILE A 43 8.02 2.94 -6.46
C ILE A 43 9.11 2.37 -5.53
N PRO A 44 9.89 1.34 -5.90
CA PRO A 44 10.91 0.77 -5.00
C PRO A 44 11.96 1.79 -4.55
N ALA A 45 12.43 2.65 -5.45
CA ALA A 45 13.41 3.69 -5.12
C ALA A 45 12.83 4.73 -4.16
N ASN A 46 11.58 5.15 -4.41
CA ASN A 46 10.87 6.09 -3.54
C ASN A 46 10.65 5.50 -2.14
N PHE A 47 10.20 4.25 -2.02
CA PHE A 47 10.03 3.62 -0.72
C PHE A 47 11.34 3.51 0.04
N LYS A 48 12.44 3.10 -0.60
CA LYS A 48 13.76 3.07 0.05
C LYS A 48 14.13 4.43 0.64
N ARG A 49 13.96 5.50 -0.14
CA ARG A 49 14.27 6.87 0.31
C ARG A 49 13.38 7.30 1.47
N LEU A 50 12.06 7.08 1.40
CA LEU A 50 11.11 7.47 2.41
C LEU A 50 11.31 6.71 3.73
N VAL A 51 11.52 5.39 3.65
CA VAL A 51 11.75 4.52 4.81
C VAL A 51 13.08 4.84 5.48
N ALA A 52 14.14 5.14 4.70
CA ALA A 52 15.43 5.56 5.23
C ALA A 52 15.37 6.89 5.98
N GLY A 53 14.56 7.85 5.50
CA GLY A 53 14.38 9.16 6.12
C GLY A 53 13.48 9.14 7.37
N ALA A 54 12.72 8.09 7.60
CA ALA A 54 11.76 8.00 8.70
C ALA A 54 12.44 7.74 10.05
N LYS A 55 12.29 8.67 10.99
CA LYS A 55 12.91 8.58 12.33
C LYS A 55 12.12 7.70 13.30
N GLN A 56 10.82 7.58 13.10
CA GLN A 56 9.91 6.79 13.91
C GLN A 56 9.32 5.63 13.11
N ARG A 57 8.17 5.11 13.52
CA ARG A 57 7.45 4.04 12.81
C ARG A 57 7.05 4.50 11.42
N VAL A 58 7.11 3.57 10.47
CA VAL A 58 6.53 3.75 9.14
C VAL A 58 5.23 2.97 9.08
N ILE A 59 4.17 3.58 8.58
CA ILE A 59 2.88 2.94 8.28
C ILE A 59 2.60 3.20 6.81
N LEU A 60 2.62 2.14 6.01
CA LEU A 60 2.31 2.22 4.60
C LEU A 60 0.91 1.67 4.35
N ALA A 61 0.04 2.51 3.81
CA ALA A 61 -1.28 2.11 3.36
C ALA A 61 -1.26 1.78 1.86
N SER A 62 -1.75 0.59 1.51
CA SER A 62 -1.81 0.11 0.13
C SER A 62 -3.04 -0.78 -0.08
N PHE A 63 -3.42 -0.98 -1.34
CA PHE A 63 -4.38 -2.02 -1.67
C PHE A 63 -3.80 -3.40 -1.38
N ALA A 64 -4.60 -4.26 -0.76
CA ALA A 64 -4.19 -5.62 -0.40
C ALA A 64 -3.95 -6.51 -1.64
N SER A 65 -4.42 -6.13 -2.81
CA SER A 65 -4.21 -6.81 -4.08
C SER A 65 -2.90 -6.43 -4.79
N ASN A 66 -2.26 -5.32 -4.41
CA ASN A 66 -1.03 -4.87 -5.07
C ASN A 66 0.21 -5.53 -4.45
N VAL A 67 0.44 -6.80 -4.79
CA VAL A 67 1.53 -7.62 -4.25
C VAL A 67 2.91 -7.02 -4.56
N TYR A 68 3.12 -6.45 -5.76
CA TYR A 68 4.40 -5.83 -6.13
C TYR A 68 4.74 -4.63 -5.26
N ARG A 69 3.74 -3.82 -4.93
CA ARG A 69 3.92 -2.65 -4.06
C ARG A 69 4.23 -3.07 -2.63
N VAL A 70 3.58 -4.13 -2.15
CA VAL A 70 3.88 -4.73 -0.84
C VAL A 70 5.29 -5.33 -0.82
N GLN A 71 5.72 -6.01 -1.90
CA GLN A 71 7.10 -6.51 -2.01
C GLN A 71 8.11 -5.36 -1.91
N ALA A 72 7.91 -4.28 -2.69
CA ALA A 72 8.79 -3.12 -2.64
C ALA A 72 8.87 -2.48 -1.24
N ALA A 73 7.75 -2.47 -0.51
CA ALA A 73 7.71 -1.99 0.86
C ALA A 73 8.49 -2.89 1.83
N ILE A 74 8.35 -4.20 1.71
CA ILE A 74 9.13 -5.17 2.50
C ILE A 74 10.63 -5.01 2.21
N ASP A 75 11.02 -4.91 0.94
CA ASP A 75 12.43 -4.72 0.55
C ASP A 75 13.01 -3.43 1.13
N ALA A 76 12.22 -2.35 1.13
CA ALA A 76 12.62 -1.09 1.76
C ALA A 76 12.76 -1.21 3.28
N ALA A 77 11.86 -1.94 3.95
CA ALA A 77 11.94 -2.19 5.39
C ALA A 77 13.18 -3.02 5.74
N VAL A 78 13.43 -4.11 5.01
CA VAL A 78 14.60 -4.98 5.20
C VAL A 78 15.91 -4.20 5.02
N ALA A 79 16.01 -3.39 3.96
CA ALA A 79 17.18 -2.57 3.69
C ALA A 79 17.47 -1.55 4.82
N ASN A 80 16.46 -1.20 5.61
CA ASN A 80 16.57 -0.27 6.74
C ASN A 80 16.48 -0.97 8.12
N GLY A 81 16.64 -2.28 8.17
CA GLY A 81 16.66 -3.07 9.42
C GLY A 81 15.34 -3.05 10.20
N ARG A 82 14.21 -2.83 9.53
CA ARG A 82 12.88 -2.79 10.14
C ARG A 82 12.19 -4.14 10.04
N LYS A 83 11.48 -4.53 11.08
CA LYS A 83 10.51 -5.62 11.05
C LYS A 83 9.20 -5.12 10.45
N VAL A 84 8.49 -6.01 9.76
CA VAL A 84 7.24 -5.69 9.08
C VAL A 84 6.08 -6.43 9.75
N ALA A 85 4.96 -5.75 9.97
CA ALA A 85 3.72 -6.37 10.38
C ALA A 85 2.60 -5.98 9.42
N PHE A 86 1.83 -6.97 8.99
CA PHE A 86 0.61 -6.73 8.21
C PHE A 86 -0.55 -6.40 9.13
N ASN A 87 -1.38 -5.44 8.70
CA ASN A 87 -2.56 -5.04 9.43
C ASN A 87 -3.77 -4.90 8.50
N GLY A 88 -4.89 -5.48 8.92
CA GLY A 88 -6.10 -5.61 8.12
C GLY A 88 -6.29 -7.04 7.61
N ARG A 89 -7.53 -7.56 7.75
CA ARG A 89 -7.86 -8.96 7.41
C ARG A 89 -7.56 -9.32 5.96
N SER A 90 -7.94 -8.46 5.02
CA SER A 90 -7.67 -8.66 3.60
C SER A 90 -6.18 -8.60 3.27
N MET A 91 -5.42 -7.69 3.91
CA MET A 91 -3.97 -7.60 3.74
C MET A 91 -3.30 -8.91 4.17
N MET A 92 -3.58 -9.38 5.37
CA MET A 92 -2.99 -10.62 5.90
C MET A 92 -3.30 -11.82 5.01
N ARG A 93 -4.58 -11.99 4.61
CA ARG A 93 -5.02 -13.11 3.77
C ARG A 93 -4.35 -13.08 2.39
N ASN A 94 -4.33 -11.92 1.74
CA ASN A 94 -3.77 -11.81 0.38
C ASN A 94 -2.25 -12.03 0.40
N MET A 95 -1.54 -11.53 1.41
CA MET A 95 -0.10 -11.73 1.52
C MET A 95 0.27 -13.18 1.83
N GLU A 96 -0.50 -13.88 2.64
CA GLU A 96 -0.33 -15.33 2.86
C GLU A 96 -0.51 -16.13 1.55
N ILE A 97 -1.52 -15.79 0.76
CA ILE A 97 -1.74 -16.42 -0.55
C ILE A 97 -0.59 -16.11 -1.50
N ALA A 98 -0.19 -14.83 -1.60
CA ALA A 98 0.89 -14.40 -2.47
C ALA A 98 2.23 -15.06 -2.15
N GLU A 99 2.54 -15.26 -0.86
CA GLU A 99 3.72 -15.97 -0.40
C GLU A 99 3.67 -17.45 -0.78
N LYS A 100 2.52 -18.14 -0.54
CA LYS A 100 2.32 -19.55 -0.93
C LYS A 100 2.43 -19.76 -2.44
N MET A 101 2.02 -18.78 -3.24
CA MET A 101 2.11 -18.82 -4.70
C MET A 101 3.47 -18.37 -5.23
N GLY A 102 4.39 -17.95 -4.38
CA GLY A 102 5.74 -17.49 -4.76
C GLY A 102 5.80 -16.09 -5.37
N PHE A 103 4.72 -15.32 -5.32
CA PHE A 103 4.69 -13.91 -5.77
C PHE A 103 5.27 -12.95 -4.73
N LEU A 104 5.25 -13.31 -3.47
CA LEU A 104 5.84 -12.53 -2.39
C LEU A 104 7.05 -13.29 -1.82
N LYS A 105 8.20 -12.60 -1.78
CA LYS A 105 9.47 -13.14 -1.26
C LYS A 105 9.83 -12.41 0.02
N VAL A 106 9.76 -13.11 1.14
CA VAL A 106 9.99 -12.54 2.46
C VAL A 106 11.21 -13.19 3.11
N PRO A 107 12.28 -12.43 3.42
CA PRO A 107 13.39 -12.97 4.19
C PRO A 107 12.92 -13.46 5.56
N ARG A 108 13.47 -14.61 5.98
CA ARG A 108 13.05 -15.26 7.24
C ARG A 108 13.14 -14.31 8.44
N GLY A 109 12.09 -14.26 9.23
CA GLY A 109 12.02 -13.42 10.43
C GLY A 109 11.81 -11.94 10.16
N THR A 110 11.44 -11.53 8.93
CA THR A 110 11.08 -10.15 8.60
C THR A 110 9.66 -9.82 9.04
N ILE A 111 8.71 -10.71 8.76
CA ILE A 111 7.32 -10.53 9.15
C ILE A 111 7.14 -10.99 10.59
N ILE A 112 6.50 -10.15 11.39
CA ILE A 112 6.19 -10.40 12.80
C ILE A 112 4.70 -10.13 13.07
N PRO A 113 4.13 -10.74 14.12
CA PRO A 113 2.78 -10.41 14.56
C PRO A 113 2.63 -8.93 14.94
N ILE A 114 1.43 -8.38 14.73
CA ILE A 114 1.14 -6.98 15.05
C ILE A 114 1.34 -6.65 16.53
N ASP A 115 1.04 -7.60 17.42
CA ASP A 115 1.22 -7.43 18.87
C ASP A 115 2.71 -7.35 19.27
N GLU A 116 3.58 -8.05 18.54
CA GLU A 116 5.04 -7.93 18.71
C GLU A 116 5.52 -6.57 18.18
N ALA A 117 5.08 -6.17 16.99
CA ALA A 117 5.42 -4.87 16.41
C ALA A 117 4.99 -3.69 17.29
N ALA A 118 3.85 -3.83 17.99
CA ALA A 118 3.34 -2.80 18.90
C ALA A 118 4.24 -2.58 20.12
N LYS A 119 4.99 -3.60 20.55
CA LYS A 119 5.90 -3.55 21.70
C LYS A 119 7.32 -3.14 21.33
N MET A 120 7.68 -3.21 20.06
CA MET A 120 9.02 -2.83 19.59
C MET A 120 9.20 -1.32 19.54
N ALA A 121 10.45 -0.89 19.54
CA ALA A 121 10.80 0.52 19.31
C ALA A 121 10.27 0.98 17.94
N PRO A 122 9.57 2.11 17.83
CA PRO A 122 8.91 2.55 16.60
C PRO A 122 9.83 2.58 15.37
N HIS A 123 11.05 3.06 15.50
CA HIS A 123 12.03 3.13 14.40
C HIS A 123 12.49 1.74 13.89
N LYS A 124 12.16 0.66 14.60
CA LYS A 124 12.47 -0.72 14.22
C LYS A 124 11.32 -1.42 13.48
N THR A 125 10.19 -0.74 13.30
CA THR A 125 8.99 -1.35 12.74
C THR A 125 8.46 -0.60 11.53
N MET A 126 7.84 -1.35 10.64
CA MET A 126 7.01 -0.87 9.55
C MET A 126 5.70 -1.65 9.52
N LEU A 127 4.59 -0.96 9.43
CA LEU A 127 3.27 -1.56 9.26
C LEU A 127 2.84 -1.42 7.82
N ILE A 128 2.27 -2.48 7.23
CA ILE A 128 1.63 -2.43 5.93
C ILE A 128 0.15 -2.71 6.15
N THR A 129 -0.70 -1.76 5.77
CA THR A 129 -2.11 -1.73 6.17
C THR A 129 -3.04 -1.41 5.01
N THR A 130 -4.32 -1.69 5.20
CA THR A 130 -5.42 -1.23 4.35
C THR A 130 -5.97 0.11 4.81
N GLY A 131 -6.83 0.74 4.02
CA GLY A 131 -7.51 2.00 4.37
C GLY A 131 -7.04 3.21 3.57
N THR A 132 -6.58 2.97 2.33
CA THR A 132 -6.12 4.04 1.43
C THR A 132 -7.23 4.93 0.92
N GLN A 133 -8.49 4.48 0.99
CA GLN A 133 -9.65 5.21 0.48
C GLN A 133 -10.54 5.76 1.59
N GLY A 134 -10.04 5.80 2.83
CA GLY A 134 -10.76 6.35 3.97
C GLY A 134 -11.91 5.46 4.47
N GLU A 135 -11.92 4.17 4.09
CA GLU A 135 -12.96 3.23 4.49
C GLU A 135 -13.07 3.19 6.02
N PRO A 136 -14.26 3.43 6.61
CA PRO A 136 -14.39 3.65 8.06
C PRO A 136 -13.89 2.49 8.93
N MET A 137 -14.06 1.26 8.45
CA MET A 137 -13.66 0.04 9.18
C MET A 137 -12.24 -0.42 8.88
N ALA A 138 -11.54 0.25 7.95
CA ALA A 138 -10.17 -0.10 7.62
C ALA A 138 -9.20 0.23 8.76
N ALA A 139 -8.09 -0.47 8.78
CA ALA A 139 -7.12 -0.37 9.86
C ALA A 139 -6.55 1.05 10.01
N LEU A 140 -6.18 1.71 8.88
CA LEU A 140 -5.64 3.08 8.92
C LEU A 140 -6.66 4.10 9.46
N SER A 141 -7.94 4.01 9.01
CA SER A 141 -9.00 4.90 9.48
C SER A 141 -9.24 4.77 10.99
N ARG A 142 -9.17 3.54 11.51
CA ARG A 142 -9.26 3.28 12.95
C ARG A 142 -8.04 3.81 13.71
N MET A 143 -6.84 3.72 13.13
CA MET A 143 -5.64 4.32 13.72
C MET A 143 -5.77 5.86 13.77
N ALA A 144 -6.25 6.48 12.71
CA ALA A 144 -6.45 7.93 12.63
C ALA A 144 -7.46 8.45 13.67
N ARG A 145 -8.47 7.64 14.00
CA ARG A 145 -9.45 7.95 15.07
C ARG A 145 -9.04 7.48 16.47
N ARG A 146 -7.83 6.92 16.62
CA ARG A 146 -7.33 6.33 17.88
C ARG A 146 -8.18 5.15 18.41
N GLU A 147 -8.85 4.45 17.50
CA GLU A 147 -9.74 3.30 17.80
C GLU A 147 -9.08 1.95 17.50
N HIS A 148 -7.82 1.94 17.07
CA HIS A 148 -7.11 0.70 16.77
C HIS A 148 -6.61 0.05 18.06
N ARG A 149 -6.89 -1.26 18.23
CA ARG A 149 -6.65 -1.96 19.50
C ARG A 149 -5.16 -2.09 19.88
N GLN A 150 -4.29 -2.38 18.91
CA GLN A 150 -2.88 -2.67 19.16
C GLN A 150 -1.95 -1.49 18.83
N ILE A 151 -2.31 -0.66 17.87
CA ILE A 151 -1.42 0.39 17.36
C ILE A 151 -2.00 1.76 17.68
N THR A 152 -1.18 2.57 18.32
CA THR A 152 -1.43 4.00 18.50
C THR A 152 -0.43 4.76 17.64
N VAL A 153 -0.93 5.57 16.71
CA VAL A 153 -0.11 6.51 15.93
C VAL A 153 0.39 7.61 16.87
N ARG A 154 1.64 7.98 16.72
CA ARG A 154 2.30 8.98 17.55
C ARG A 154 2.88 10.10 16.71
N ASP A 155 3.22 11.18 17.38
CA ASP A 155 3.99 12.27 16.82
C ASP A 155 5.28 11.75 16.18
N GLY A 156 5.59 12.21 14.96
CA GLY A 156 6.75 11.81 14.17
C GLY A 156 6.66 10.46 13.46
N ASP A 157 5.57 9.67 13.64
CA ASP A 157 5.33 8.50 12.79
C ASP A 157 5.15 8.94 11.32
N THR A 158 5.67 8.15 10.38
CA THR A 158 5.56 8.44 8.95
C THR A 158 4.47 7.57 8.33
N ILE A 159 3.47 8.21 7.75
CA ILE A 159 2.33 7.55 7.10
C ILE A 159 2.45 7.76 5.60
N ILE A 160 2.54 6.67 4.84
CA ILE A 160 2.66 6.70 3.38
C ILE A 160 1.38 6.17 2.76
N PHE A 161 0.64 7.03 2.04
CA PHE A 161 -0.47 6.62 1.20
C PHE A 161 0.07 6.17 -0.15
N SER A 162 0.04 4.87 -0.40
CA SER A 162 0.56 4.26 -1.63
C SER A 162 -0.57 3.77 -2.53
N SER A 163 -1.44 4.69 -2.91
CA SER A 163 -2.50 4.48 -3.88
C SER A 163 -2.93 5.83 -4.45
N SER A 164 -3.49 5.82 -5.65
CA SER A 164 -4.20 6.98 -6.16
C SER A 164 -5.55 7.12 -5.44
N LEU A 165 -6.01 8.36 -5.30
CA LEU A 165 -7.34 8.66 -4.80
C LEU A 165 -8.37 8.21 -5.84
N ILE A 166 -9.37 7.45 -5.42
CA ILE A 166 -10.50 7.06 -6.27
C ILE A 166 -11.54 8.19 -6.20
N PRO A 167 -12.00 8.71 -7.34
CA PRO A 167 -13.02 9.75 -7.37
C PRO A 167 -14.25 9.39 -6.52
N GLY A 168 -14.70 10.31 -5.69
CA GLY A 168 -15.80 10.13 -4.73
C GLY A 168 -15.37 9.74 -3.31
N ASN A 169 -14.10 9.44 -3.09
CA ASN A 169 -13.57 9.12 -1.75
C ASN A 169 -12.81 10.29 -1.09
N GLU A 170 -12.78 11.46 -1.73
CA GLU A 170 -11.94 12.60 -1.35
C GLU A 170 -12.18 13.01 0.11
N GLU A 171 -13.43 13.20 0.49
CA GLU A 171 -13.80 13.63 1.84
C GLU A 171 -13.32 12.62 2.89
N SER A 172 -13.56 11.33 2.66
CA SER A 172 -13.15 10.26 3.57
C SER A 172 -11.64 10.16 3.72
N VAL A 173 -10.91 10.28 2.60
CA VAL A 173 -9.43 10.23 2.62
C VAL A 173 -8.85 11.44 3.30
N PHE A 174 -9.35 12.65 2.99
CA PHE A 174 -8.86 13.87 3.63
C PHE A 174 -9.19 13.92 5.12
N ALA A 175 -10.32 13.36 5.55
CA ALA A 175 -10.63 13.23 6.97
C ALA A 175 -9.59 12.35 7.70
N VAL A 176 -9.17 11.24 7.10
CA VAL A 176 -8.11 10.37 7.66
C VAL A 176 -6.77 11.11 7.69
N ILE A 177 -6.38 11.79 6.61
CA ILE A 177 -5.14 12.57 6.53
C ILE A 177 -5.11 13.66 7.61
N ASN A 178 -6.19 14.43 7.74
CA ASN A 178 -6.30 15.50 8.73
C ASN A 178 -6.19 14.97 10.16
N ASN A 179 -6.85 13.88 10.48
CA ASN A 179 -6.77 13.25 11.81
C ASN A 179 -5.33 12.77 12.11
N LEU A 180 -4.65 12.19 11.14
CA LEU A 180 -3.25 11.75 11.30
C LEU A 180 -2.31 12.95 11.47
N ALA A 181 -2.51 14.02 10.69
CA ALA A 181 -1.72 15.24 10.82
C ALA A 181 -1.94 15.93 12.17
N GLN A 182 -3.17 15.93 12.71
CA GLN A 182 -3.47 16.46 14.05
C GLN A 182 -2.77 15.66 15.19
N ILE A 183 -2.45 14.38 14.95
CA ILE A 183 -1.67 13.58 15.89
C ILE A 183 -0.18 13.97 15.86
N GLY A 184 0.27 14.67 14.83
CA GLY A 184 1.68 15.00 14.59
C GLY A 184 2.38 14.01 13.65
N ALA A 185 1.65 13.13 12.98
CA ALA A 185 2.24 12.21 12.02
C ALA A 185 2.69 12.95 10.74
N ASN A 186 3.80 12.50 10.17
CA ASN A 186 4.28 12.96 8.87
C ASN A 186 3.56 12.18 7.76
N VAL A 187 2.55 12.81 7.14
CA VAL A 187 1.71 12.16 6.12
C VAL A 187 2.25 12.47 4.73
N ILE A 188 2.50 11.42 3.96
CA ILE A 188 3.02 11.47 2.58
C ILE A 188 1.97 10.87 1.66
N THR A 189 1.53 11.64 0.67
CA THR A 189 0.55 11.23 -0.34
C THR A 189 1.17 11.30 -1.73
N ASN A 190 0.56 10.62 -2.71
CA ASN A 190 0.81 10.89 -4.13
C ASN A 190 0.02 12.16 -4.49
N SER A 191 0.65 13.30 -4.44
CA SER A 191 0.13 14.55 -4.98
C SER A 191 0.92 14.94 -6.21
#